data_957f92e87a59927928bbb4942f85e163
#
_entry.id   957f92e87a59927928bbb4942f85e163
#
_cell.length_a   1.000
_cell.length_b   1.000
_cell.length_c   1.000
_cell.angle_alpha   90.00
_cell.angle_beta   90.00
_cell.angle_gamma   90.00
#
_symmetry.space_group_name_H-M   'P 1'
#
loop_
_entity.id
_entity.type
_entity.pdbx_description
1 polymer ?
#
loop_
_entity_poly.entity_id
_entity_poly.type
_entity_poly.pdbx_seq_one_letter_code
_entity_poly.pdbx_strand_id
1 'polypeptide(L)'
;MTAASRGLGFASARALAAEGCRVAISSSNEQRIQAAATTLRDEGYDVVAHVADVRQADQCRDLVDWAISTLGGLQVLVNNTRGPILGTVAELDDQAWAEAFNLVFMSAVRLTRASLPALRRGGGAVVNLTSIAAHQPVDNLVLSNALRPAVVAMGKTLANEAAPEVRVNSILTGRFETDRIREENRHQAIKLGVDPKEFTARSIRNIPLGRHGRPDELAAAVVFLAGDGSSFITGTTLSVDGGEYGGLF
;
A
#
# COMPACT_ATOMS: atom_id res chain seq x y z
N MET A 1 2.73 -8.05 -5.09
CA MET A 1 1.80 -7.06 -4.49
C MET A 1 1.16 -7.63 -3.25
N THR A 2 1.33 -6.99 -2.09
CA THR A 2 0.75 -7.46 -0.83
C THR A 2 -0.57 -6.75 -0.50
N ALA A 3 -1.41 -7.36 0.37
CA ALA A 3 -2.75 -6.90 0.73
C ALA A 3 -3.61 -6.53 -0.50
N ALA A 4 -3.62 -7.42 -1.51
CA ALA A 4 -4.18 -7.15 -2.83
C ALA A 4 -5.54 -7.85 -3.09
N SER A 5 -6.22 -8.32 -2.05
CA SER A 5 -7.53 -8.97 -2.23
C SER A 5 -8.69 -8.00 -2.49
N ARG A 6 -8.51 -6.69 -2.30
CA ARG A 6 -9.51 -5.64 -2.55
C ARG A 6 -8.89 -4.24 -2.56
N GLY A 7 -9.68 -3.23 -2.91
CA GLY A 7 -9.35 -1.81 -2.80
C GLY A 7 -8.10 -1.43 -3.60
N LEU A 8 -7.24 -0.61 -3.00
CA LEU A 8 -6.06 -0.05 -3.68
C LEU A 8 -5.07 -1.12 -4.14
N GLY A 9 -4.86 -2.17 -3.31
CA GLY A 9 -3.99 -3.28 -3.66
C GLY A 9 -4.49 -4.08 -4.86
N PHE A 10 -5.78 -4.37 -4.91
CA PHE A 10 -6.40 -5.06 -6.06
C PHE A 10 -6.31 -4.21 -7.33
N ALA A 11 -6.66 -2.93 -7.26
CA ALA A 11 -6.58 -2.04 -8.41
C ALA A 11 -5.14 -1.90 -8.95
N SER A 12 -4.16 -1.79 -8.04
CA SER A 12 -2.74 -1.74 -8.44
C SER A 12 -2.26 -3.04 -9.08
N ALA A 13 -2.68 -4.20 -8.56
CA ALA A 13 -2.37 -5.50 -9.16
C ALA A 13 -2.97 -5.64 -10.56
N ARG A 14 -4.23 -5.21 -10.72
CA ARG A 14 -4.93 -5.21 -12.01
C ARG A 14 -4.21 -4.31 -13.03
N ALA A 15 -3.83 -3.10 -12.62
CA ALA A 15 -3.14 -2.16 -13.50
C ALA A 15 -1.76 -2.67 -13.94
N LEU A 16 -0.97 -3.24 -13.02
CA LEU A 16 0.31 -3.87 -13.38
C LEU A 16 0.11 -5.06 -14.34
N ALA A 17 -0.92 -5.87 -14.12
CA ALA A 17 -1.24 -6.99 -15.02
C ALA A 17 -1.69 -6.50 -16.41
N ALA A 18 -2.42 -5.39 -16.48
CA ALA A 18 -2.83 -4.77 -17.74
C ALA A 18 -1.63 -4.24 -18.56
N GLU A 19 -0.52 -3.87 -17.90
CA GLU A 19 0.76 -3.54 -18.55
C GLU A 19 1.57 -4.78 -18.96
N GLY A 20 0.97 -5.98 -18.88
CA GLY A 20 1.62 -7.24 -19.29
C GLY A 20 2.50 -7.88 -18.22
N CYS A 21 2.48 -7.41 -16.99
CA CYS A 21 3.21 -8.05 -15.90
C CYS A 21 2.55 -9.36 -15.49
N ARG A 22 3.35 -10.38 -15.18
CA ARG A 22 2.91 -11.51 -14.36
C ARG A 22 2.85 -11.07 -12.90
N VAL A 23 1.71 -11.19 -12.24
CA VAL A 23 1.51 -10.60 -10.91
C VAL A 23 1.24 -11.65 -9.85
N ALA A 24 2.09 -11.70 -8.81
CA ALA A 24 1.82 -12.42 -7.58
C ALA A 24 1.08 -11.50 -6.60
N ILE A 25 -0.10 -11.91 -6.14
CA ILE A 25 -0.90 -11.20 -5.15
C ILE A 25 -0.99 -11.98 -3.84
N SER A 26 -1.03 -11.26 -2.70
CA SER A 26 -1.18 -11.91 -1.40
C SER A 26 -2.12 -11.18 -0.45
N SER A 27 -2.68 -11.95 0.47
CA SER A 27 -3.49 -11.46 1.60
C SER A 27 -3.56 -12.57 2.66
N SER A 28 -3.86 -12.19 3.90
CA SER A 28 -4.05 -13.16 5.00
C SER A 28 -5.42 -13.87 4.98
N ASN A 29 -6.32 -13.48 4.09
CA ASN A 29 -7.62 -14.12 3.93
C ASN A 29 -7.63 -14.93 2.65
N GLU A 30 -7.66 -16.26 2.79
CA GLU A 30 -7.59 -17.20 1.69
C GLU A 30 -8.75 -17.03 0.69
N GLN A 31 -9.98 -17.05 1.18
CA GLN A 31 -11.16 -16.94 0.33
C GLN A 31 -11.14 -15.67 -0.53
N ARG A 32 -10.78 -14.52 0.09
CA ARG A 32 -10.74 -13.24 -0.61
C ARG A 32 -9.61 -13.16 -1.64
N ILE A 33 -8.42 -13.72 -1.33
CA ILE A 33 -7.30 -13.61 -2.27
C ILE A 33 -7.50 -14.54 -3.46
N GLN A 34 -8.10 -15.73 -3.27
CA GLN A 34 -8.45 -16.62 -4.36
C GLN A 34 -9.53 -16.01 -5.25
N ALA A 35 -10.58 -15.43 -4.67
CA ALA A 35 -11.62 -14.72 -5.43
C ALA A 35 -11.03 -13.57 -6.26
N ALA A 36 -10.13 -12.77 -5.68
CA ALA A 36 -9.45 -11.70 -6.39
C ALA A 36 -8.60 -12.22 -7.57
N ALA A 37 -7.85 -13.30 -7.37
CA ALA A 37 -7.06 -13.90 -8.44
C ALA A 37 -7.94 -14.47 -9.55
N THR A 38 -9.07 -15.11 -9.20
CA THR A 38 -10.03 -15.61 -10.18
C THR A 38 -10.58 -14.46 -11.01
N THR A 39 -11.04 -13.37 -10.38
CA THR A 39 -11.53 -12.19 -11.10
C THR A 39 -10.50 -11.66 -12.10
N LEU A 40 -9.23 -11.53 -11.70
CA LEU A 40 -8.18 -11.02 -12.58
C LEU A 40 -7.85 -11.98 -13.73
N ARG A 41 -7.88 -13.29 -13.48
CA ARG A 41 -7.69 -14.30 -14.54
C ARG A 41 -8.85 -14.34 -15.53
N ASP A 42 -10.08 -14.17 -15.05
CA ASP A 42 -11.28 -14.08 -15.90
C ASP A 42 -11.24 -12.83 -16.80
N GLU A 43 -10.54 -11.77 -16.36
CA GLU A 43 -10.22 -10.58 -17.18
C GLU A 43 -9.07 -10.84 -18.17
N GLY A 44 -8.45 -12.03 -18.17
CA GLY A 44 -7.37 -12.42 -19.09
C GLY A 44 -5.95 -12.15 -18.58
N TYR A 45 -5.76 -11.81 -17.30
CA TYR A 45 -4.45 -11.49 -16.74
C TYR A 45 -3.72 -12.71 -16.14
N ASP A 46 -2.39 -12.73 -16.25
CA ASP A 46 -1.54 -13.75 -15.61
C ASP A 46 -1.30 -13.38 -14.13
N VAL A 47 -2.18 -13.89 -13.28
CA VAL A 47 -2.15 -13.58 -11.83
C VAL A 47 -2.15 -14.87 -11.01
N VAL A 48 -1.22 -14.94 -10.06
CA VAL A 48 -1.12 -16.01 -9.07
C VAL A 48 -1.35 -15.46 -7.66
N ALA A 49 -1.93 -16.28 -6.78
CA ALA A 49 -2.29 -15.87 -5.43
C ALA A 49 -1.64 -16.75 -4.36
N HIS A 50 -1.22 -16.11 -3.26
CA HIS A 50 -0.68 -16.78 -2.09
C HIS A 50 -1.29 -16.23 -0.81
N VAL A 51 -1.53 -17.10 0.17
CA VAL A 51 -1.99 -16.67 1.50
C VAL A 51 -0.79 -16.36 2.37
N ALA A 52 -0.70 -15.13 2.88
CA ALA A 52 0.35 -14.74 3.80
C ALA A 52 -0.11 -13.62 4.74
N ASP A 53 0.19 -13.78 6.02
CA ASP A 53 0.09 -12.71 7.00
C ASP A 53 1.44 -11.99 7.11
N VAL A 54 1.52 -10.80 6.53
CA VAL A 54 2.75 -10.00 6.50
C VAL A 54 3.22 -9.51 7.88
N ARG A 55 2.44 -9.74 8.95
CA ARG A 55 2.89 -9.53 10.33
C ARG A 55 3.91 -10.57 10.78
N GLN A 56 3.90 -11.74 10.16
CA GLN A 56 4.77 -12.88 10.50
C GLN A 56 6.04 -12.87 9.63
N ALA A 57 7.20 -12.99 10.28
CA ALA A 57 8.49 -12.84 9.61
C ALA A 57 8.79 -13.99 8.64
N ASP A 58 8.44 -15.21 9.02
CA ASP A 58 8.56 -16.41 8.20
C ASP A 58 7.67 -16.34 6.97
N GLN A 59 6.39 -15.97 7.14
CA GLN A 59 5.46 -15.83 6.03
C GLN A 59 5.85 -14.74 5.03
N CYS A 60 6.50 -13.65 5.47
CA CYS A 60 7.06 -12.65 4.56
C CYS A 60 8.15 -13.23 3.68
N ARG A 61 9.07 -14.02 4.24
CA ARG A 61 10.14 -14.68 3.50
C ARG A 61 9.58 -15.70 2.53
N ASP A 62 8.74 -16.60 3.03
CA ASP A 62 8.13 -17.69 2.25
C ASP A 62 7.30 -17.14 1.08
N LEU A 63 6.56 -16.03 1.29
CA LEU A 63 5.84 -15.33 0.22
C LEU A 63 6.77 -14.84 -0.88
N VAL A 64 7.91 -14.25 -0.53
CA VAL A 64 8.86 -13.72 -1.52
C VAL A 64 9.53 -14.87 -2.28
N ASP A 65 9.98 -15.91 -1.58
CA ASP A 65 10.60 -17.08 -2.18
C ASP A 65 9.62 -17.80 -3.13
N TRP A 66 8.37 -17.97 -2.70
CA TRP A 66 7.31 -18.51 -3.55
C TRP A 66 7.07 -17.63 -4.79
N ALA A 67 6.99 -16.30 -4.63
CA ALA A 67 6.75 -15.40 -5.74
C ALA A 67 7.89 -15.46 -6.77
N ILE A 68 9.15 -15.45 -6.32
CA ILE A 68 10.33 -15.56 -7.18
C ILE A 68 10.33 -16.90 -7.96
N SER A 69 10.04 -18.00 -7.26
CA SER A 69 9.99 -19.33 -7.88
C SER A 69 8.87 -19.44 -8.91
N THR A 70 7.67 -18.92 -8.57
CA THR A 70 6.48 -19.03 -9.42
C THR A 70 6.56 -18.13 -10.65
N LEU A 71 7.08 -16.90 -10.49
CA LEU A 71 7.20 -15.92 -11.57
C LEU A 71 8.48 -16.10 -12.41
N GLY A 72 9.46 -16.87 -11.92
CA GLY A 72 10.78 -16.99 -12.55
C GLY A 72 11.71 -15.81 -12.29
N GLY A 73 11.34 -14.90 -11.37
CA GLY A 73 12.09 -13.71 -10.98
C GLY A 73 11.21 -12.67 -10.29
N LEU A 74 11.80 -11.53 -9.92
CA LEU A 74 11.08 -10.42 -9.31
C LEU A 74 11.70 -9.10 -9.74
N GLN A 75 10.95 -8.28 -10.46
CA GLN A 75 11.35 -6.94 -10.92
C GLN A 75 10.65 -5.81 -10.14
N VAL A 76 9.45 -6.07 -9.60
CA VAL A 76 8.69 -5.04 -8.88
C VAL A 76 8.16 -5.61 -7.57
N LEU A 77 8.42 -4.91 -6.47
CA LEU A 77 7.78 -5.13 -5.19
C LEU A 77 6.88 -3.94 -4.85
N VAL A 78 5.58 -4.21 -4.66
CA VAL A 78 4.68 -3.19 -4.11
C VAL A 78 4.29 -3.58 -2.69
N ASN A 79 4.85 -2.87 -1.72
CA ASN A 79 4.51 -2.99 -0.31
C ASN A 79 3.18 -2.26 -0.03
N ASN A 80 2.18 -3.01 0.35
CA ASN A 80 0.89 -2.48 0.76
C ASN A 80 0.37 -3.26 1.96
N THR A 81 -0.29 -2.57 2.86
CA THR A 81 -0.94 -3.19 4.03
C THR A 81 -2.31 -2.57 4.25
N ARG A 82 -3.20 -3.30 4.93
CA ARG A 82 -4.34 -2.64 5.54
C ARG A 82 -3.85 -1.60 6.56
N GLY A 83 -4.61 -0.55 6.83
CA GLY A 83 -4.30 0.34 7.95
C GLY A 83 -4.40 -0.40 9.29
N PRO A 84 -3.65 0.05 10.31
CA PRO A 84 -3.83 -0.41 11.69
C PRO A 84 -5.20 0.01 12.24
N ILE A 85 -5.51 -0.41 13.45
CA ILE A 85 -6.73 0.02 14.15
C ILE A 85 -6.67 1.52 14.42
N LEU A 86 -7.86 2.13 14.52
CA LEU A 86 -8.02 3.55 14.83
C LEU A 86 -7.94 3.76 16.35
N GLY A 87 -7.46 4.92 16.76
CA GLY A 87 -7.46 5.32 18.17
C GLY A 87 -6.47 6.44 18.45
N THR A 88 -6.53 6.93 19.66
CA THR A 88 -5.61 7.93 20.25
C THR A 88 -4.50 7.25 21.06
N VAL A 89 -3.48 8.00 21.47
CA VAL A 89 -2.39 7.48 22.31
C VAL A 89 -2.93 6.91 23.63
N ALA A 90 -3.94 7.54 24.21
CA ALA A 90 -4.52 7.12 25.49
C ALA A 90 -5.42 5.87 25.41
N GLU A 91 -5.96 5.58 24.22
CA GLU A 91 -6.88 4.44 24.02
C GLU A 91 -6.17 3.15 23.62
N LEU A 92 -4.97 3.24 23.01
CA LEU A 92 -4.29 2.10 22.42
C LEU A 92 -3.21 1.57 23.35
N ASP A 93 -3.29 0.29 23.70
CA ASP A 93 -2.33 -0.41 24.54
C ASP A 93 -1.04 -0.82 23.78
N ASP A 94 -0.05 -1.29 24.50
CA ASP A 94 1.25 -1.71 23.95
C ASP A 94 1.10 -2.83 22.93
N GLN A 95 0.10 -3.72 23.08
CA GLN A 95 -0.16 -4.79 22.12
C GLN A 95 -0.62 -4.22 20.77
N ALA A 96 -1.52 -3.25 20.78
CA ALA A 96 -1.98 -2.57 19.57
C ALA A 96 -0.81 -1.89 18.83
N TRP A 97 0.12 -1.26 19.56
CA TRP A 97 1.34 -0.67 19.01
C TRP A 97 2.26 -1.72 18.39
N ALA A 98 2.51 -2.84 19.09
CA ALA A 98 3.35 -3.94 18.59
C ALA A 98 2.76 -4.59 17.32
N GLU A 99 1.44 -4.83 17.30
CA GLU A 99 0.75 -5.36 16.13
C GLU A 99 0.81 -4.40 14.94
N ALA A 100 0.59 -3.11 15.17
CA ALA A 100 0.69 -2.10 14.13
C ALA A 100 2.12 -1.95 13.60
N PHE A 101 3.13 -2.00 14.46
CA PHE A 101 4.54 -1.99 14.08
C PHE A 101 4.89 -3.17 13.16
N ASN A 102 4.45 -4.39 13.53
CA ASN A 102 4.65 -5.57 12.69
C ASN A 102 3.89 -5.46 11.35
N LEU A 103 2.66 -4.94 11.37
CA LEU A 103 1.81 -4.83 10.19
C LEU A 103 2.31 -3.77 9.20
N VAL A 104 2.65 -2.57 9.68
CA VAL A 104 2.91 -1.41 8.81
C VAL A 104 4.39 -1.27 8.50
N PHE A 105 5.25 -1.36 9.50
CA PHE A 105 6.68 -1.10 9.32
C PHE A 105 7.48 -2.37 9.05
N MET A 106 7.40 -3.35 9.95
CA MET A 106 8.22 -4.56 9.82
C MET A 106 7.83 -5.41 8.61
N SER A 107 6.59 -5.38 8.16
CA SER A 107 6.20 -6.03 6.91
C SER A 107 6.96 -5.46 5.72
N ALA A 108 7.03 -4.13 5.59
CA ALA A 108 7.78 -3.46 4.52
C ALA A 108 9.29 -3.78 4.59
N VAL A 109 9.88 -3.75 5.81
CA VAL A 109 11.29 -4.14 6.04
C VAL A 109 11.56 -5.58 5.60
N ARG A 110 10.73 -6.53 6.05
CA ARG A 110 10.93 -7.97 5.81
C ARG A 110 10.76 -8.33 4.35
N LEU A 111 9.70 -7.88 3.73
CA LEU A 111 9.40 -8.12 2.30
C LEU A 111 10.49 -7.51 1.40
N THR A 112 10.87 -6.26 1.67
CA THR A 112 11.89 -5.58 0.89
C THR A 112 13.25 -6.27 1.04
N ARG A 113 13.67 -6.59 2.26
CA ARG A 113 14.95 -7.28 2.52
C ARG A 113 15.01 -8.65 1.82
N ALA A 114 13.94 -9.43 1.86
CA ALA A 114 13.87 -10.71 1.17
C ALA A 114 13.89 -10.55 -0.37
N SER A 115 13.29 -9.49 -0.89
CA SER A 115 13.18 -9.23 -2.33
C SER A 115 14.45 -8.63 -2.96
N LEU A 116 15.28 -7.92 -2.18
CA LEU A 116 16.44 -7.18 -2.69
C LEU A 116 17.39 -8.01 -3.58
N PRO A 117 17.75 -9.26 -3.23
CA PRO A 117 18.66 -10.05 -4.09
C PRO A 117 18.08 -10.32 -5.49
N ALA A 118 16.76 -10.52 -5.61
CA ALA A 118 16.10 -10.73 -6.88
C ALA A 118 15.94 -9.42 -7.66
N LEU A 119 15.53 -8.35 -6.99
CA LEU A 119 15.37 -7.02 -7.58
C LEU A 119 16.69 -6.49 -8.17
N ARG A 120 17.80 -6.67 -7.46
CA ARG A 120 19.13 -6.25 -7.95
C ARG A 120 19.57 -6.96 -9.24
N ARG A 121 19.21 -8.23 -9.40
CA ARG A 121 19.57 -8.99 -10.62
C ARG A 121 18.84 -8.49 -11.88
N GLY A 122 17.68 -7.90 -11.74
CA GLY A 122 16.83 -7.51 -12.86
C GLY A 122 16.69 -6.01 -13.11
N GLY A 123 17.35 -5.16 -12.30
CA GLY A 123 17.10 -3.71 -12.36
C GLY A 123 15.68 -3.35 -11.86
N GLY A 124 15.41 -3.52 -10.55
CA GLY A 124 14.07 -3.55 -10.04
C GLY A 124 13.51 -2.23 -9.48
N ALA A 125 12.25 -2.27 -9.05
CA ALA A 125 11.60 -1.18 -8.35
C ALA A 125 10.86 -1.65 -7.09
N VAL A 126 10.95 -0.84 -6.03
CA VAL A 126 10.12 -0.95 -4.83
C VAL A 126 9.18 0.25 -4.75
N VAL A 127 7.89 0.00 -4.63
CA VAL A 127 6.87 1.02 -4.41
C VAL A 127 6.19 0.78 -3.07
N ASN A 128 6.34 1.72 -2.14
CA ASN A 128 5.70 1.64 -0.82
C ASN A 128 4.39 2.43 -0.84
N LEU A 129 3.25 1.78 -0.67
CA LEU A 129 1.97 2.47 -0.46
C LEU A 129 1.87 2.87 1.01
N THR A 130 1.88 4.17 1.24
CA THR A 130 1.80 4.76 2.57
C THR A 130 0.52 5.59 2.72
N SER A 131 0.56 6.75 3.33
CA SER A 131 -0.60 7.62 3.56
C SER A 131 -0.13 9.06 3.73
N ILE A 132 -1.00 10.03 3.48
CA ILE A 132 -0.79 11.44 3.87
C ILE A 132 -0.46 11.58 5.36
N ALA A 133 -0.87 10.61 6.18
CA ALA A 133 -0.47 10.50 7.59
C ALA A 133 1.06 10.48 7.82
N ALA A 134 1.84 10.24 6.77
CA ALA A 134 3.30 10.35 6.82
C ALA A 134 3.81 11.80 6.76
N HIS A 135 3.01 12.74 6.24
CA HIS A 135 3.36 14.17 6.13
C HIS A 135 2.62 15.03 7.15
N GLN A 136 1.39 14.68 7.50
CA GLN A 136 0.60 15.44 8.47
C GLN A 136 -0.17 14.48 9.38
N PRO A 137 -0.30 14.77 10.68
CA PRO A 137 -1.13 13.98 11.56
C PRO A 137 -2.61 14.02 11.12
N VAL A 138 -3.24 12.85 11.16
CA VAL A 138 -4.69 12.69 10.93
C VAL A 138 -5.33 12.24 12.23
N ASP A 139 -6.42 12.85 12.60
CA ASP A 139 -7.13 12.55 13.85
C ASP A 139 -7.51 11.06 13.94
N ASN A 140 -7.39 10.50 15.14
CA ASN A 140 -7.65 9.08 15.47
C ASN A 140 -6.79 8.06 14.69
N LEU A 141 -5.72 8.49 14.00
CA LEU A 141 -4.82 7.63 13.25
C LEU A 141 -3.42 7.55 13.86
N VAL A 142 -3.28 7.61 15.20
CA VAL A 142 -1.96 7.72 15.85
C VAL A 142 -0.94 6.67 15.40
N LEU A 143 -1.36 5.41 15.22
CA LEU A 143 -0.49 4.35 14.73
C LEU A 143 -0.01 4.58 13.29
N SER A 144 -0.89 5.08 12.42
CA SER A 144 -0.50 5.46 11.06
C SER A 144 0.41 6.69 11.06
N ASN A 145 0.08 7.71 11.87
CA ASN A 145 0.87 8.94 11.99
C ASN A 145 2.30 8.65 12.47
N ALA A 146 2.50 7.63 13.31
CA ALA A 146 3.82 7.23 13.80
C ALA A 146 4.57 6.32 12.81
N LEU A 147 3.89 5.35 12.20
CA LEU A 147 4.55 4.26 11.49
C LEU A 147 4.68 4.47 9.97
N ARG A 148 3.81 5.26 9.35
CA ARG A 148 3.93 5.58 7.92
C ARG A 148 5.13 6.47 7.60
N PRO A 149 5.48 7.51 8.41
CA PRO A 149 6.74 8.22 8.25
C PRO A 149 7.96 7.31 8.32
N ALA A 150 7.95 6.31 9.22
CA ALA A 150 9.05 5.34 9.33
C ALA A 150 9.25 4.54 8.04
N VAL A 151 8.16 4.12 7.36
CA VAL A 151 8.25 3.44 6.04
C VAL A 151 8.84 4.38 4.98
N VAL A 152 8.43 5.65 4.95
CA VAL A 152 8.97 6.67 4.02
C VAL A 152 10.46 6.88 4.28
N ALA A 153 10.87 7.07 5.53
CA ALA A 153 12.27 7.27 5.91
C ALA A 153 13.14 6.06 5.54
N MET A 154 12.68 4.83 5.83
CA MET A 154 13.34 3.60 5.41
C MET A 154 13.46 3.53 3.89
N GLY A 155 12.40 3.86 3.15
CA GLY A 155 12.40 3.86 1.69
C GLY A 155 13.42 4.84 1.12
N LYS A 156 13.54 6.04 1.72
CA LYS A 156 14.55 7.05 1.33
C LYS A 156 15.98 6.57 1.58
N THR A 157 16.24 5.94 2.72
CA THR A 157 17.53 5.35 3.05
C THR A 157 17.89 4.25 2.04
N LEU A 158 16.94 3.34 1.81
CA LEU A 158 17.13 2.22 0.90
C LEU A 158 17.35 2.66 -0.56
N ALA A 159 16.75 3.78 -0.99
CA ALA A 159 16.98 4.33 -2.33
C ALA A 159 18.46 4.64 -2.58
N ASN A 160 19.19 5.07 -1.53
CA ASN A 160 20.64 5.29 -1.62
C ASN A 160 21.44 3.99 -1.56
N GLU A 161 21.01 3.02 -0.71
CA GLU A 161 21.71 1.75 -0.50
C GLU A 161 21.56 0.77 -1.68
N ALA A 162 20.47 0.89 -2.43
CA ALA A 162 20.10 -0.05 -3.49
C ALA A 162 20.34 0.49 -4.92
N ALA A 163 20.70 1.77 -5.06
CA ALA A 163 21.07 2.36 -6.34
C ALA A 163 22.46 1.83 -6.78
N PRO A 164 22.72 1.72 -8.10
CA PRO A 164 21.81 2.07 -9.20
C PRO A 164 20.82 0.95 -9.59
N GLU A 165 20.92 -0.23 -8.99
CA GLU A 165 20.21 -1.43 -9.46
C GLU A 165 18.72 -1.40 -9.13
N VAL A 166 18.32 -0.77 -7.99
CA VAL A 166 16.92 -0.77 -7.54
C VAL A 166 16.47 0.64 -7.21
N ARG A 167 15.36 1.04 -7.82
CA ARG A 167 14.67 2.29 -7.48
C ARG A 167 13.68 2.04 -6.33
N VAL A 168 13.61 2.95 -5.38
CA VAL A 168 12.71 2.84 -4.23
C VAL A 168 11.93 4.14 -4.04
N ASN A 169 10.61 4.07 -4.18
CA ASN A 169 9.75 5.24 -4.07
C ASN A 169 8.56 4.95 -3.16
N SER A 170 7.98 6.00 -2.61
CA SER A 170 6.79 5.93 -1.75
C SER A 170 5.64 6.72 -2.36
N ILE A 171 4.40 6.21 -2.21
CA ILE A 171 3.18 6.93 -2.55
C ILE A 171 2.44 7.26 -1.26
N LEU A 172 2.11 8.52 -1.04
CA LEU A 172 1.22 8.96 0.01
C LEU A 172 -0.21 8.95 -0.53
N THR A 173 -1.02 8.05 -0.02
CA THR A 173 -2.41 7.97 -0.42
C THR A 173 -3.25 8.93 0.40
N GLY A 174 -4.07 9.74 -0.26
CA GLY A 174 -5.19 10.44 0.35
C GLY A 174 -6.39 9.52 0.56
N ARG A 175 -7.59 10.07 0.41
CA ARG A 175 -8.86 9.36 0.57
C ARG A 175 -9.35 8.81 -0.77
N PHE A 176 -9.52 7.49 -0.85
CA PHE A 176 -9.97 6.78 -2.05
C PHE A 176 -11.28 6.05 -1.81
N GLU A 177 -12.13 5.96 -2.84
CA GLU A 177 -13.40 5.21 -2.82
C GLU A 177 -13.14 3.72 -2.74
N THR A 178 -13.02 3.21 -1.52
CA THR A 178 -12.89 1.79 -1.22
C THR A 178 -13.98 1.35 -0.25
N ASP A 179 -14.30 0.06 -0.22
CA ASP A 179 -15.25 -0.48 0.75
C ASP A 179 -14.85 -0.12 2.18
N ARG A 180 -13.54 -0.14 2.46
CA ARG A 180 -13.01 0.25 3.75
C ARG A 180 -13.38 1.68 4.13
N ILE A 181 -13.16 2.66 3.25
CA ILE A 181 -13.52 4.06 3.51
C ILE A 181 -15.03 4.22 3.71
N ARG A 182 -15.83 3.49 2.92
CA ARG A 182 -17.29 3.49 3.10
C ARG A 182 -17.71 2.92 4.46
N GLU A 183 -17.09 1.81 4.88
CA GLU A 183 -17.31 1.20 6.19
C GLU A 183 -16.86 2.13 7.33
N GLU A 184 -15.65 2.70 7.23
CA GLU A 184 -15.11 3.65 8.22
C GLU A 184 -15.97 4.91 8.35
N ASN A 185 -16.35 5.53 7.25
CA ASN A 185 -17.22 6.71 7.25
C ASN A 185 -18.57 6.41 7.90
N ARG A 186 -19.18 5.26 7.58
CA ARG A 186 -20.44 4.83 8.20
C ARG A 186 -20.29 4.63 9.71
N HIS A 187 -19.23 3.97 10.14
CA HIS A 187 -18.96 3.71 11.55
C HIS A 187 -18.72 5.01 12.34
N GLN A 188 -17.92 5.92 11.78
CA GLN A 188 -17.68 7.22 12.40
C GLN A 188 -18.94 8.09 12.45
N ALA A 189 -19.74 8.09 11.40
CA ALA A 189 -21.00 8.81 11.36
C ALA A 189 -21.95 8.34 12.48
N ILE A 190 -22.07 7.01 12.66
CA ILE A 190 -22.87 6.43 13.75
C ILE A 190 -22.33 6.87 15.13
N LYS A 191 -21.01 6.80 15.35
CA LYS A 191 -20.37 7.20 16.62
C LYS A 191 -20.62 8.67 16.96
N LEU A 192 -20.69 9.52 15.94
CA LEU A 192 -20.92 10.96 16.09
C LEU A 192 -22.39 11.38 16.02
N GLY A 193 -23.32 10.44 15.77
CA GLY A 193 -24.74 10.74 15.64
C GLY A 193 -25.09 11.62 14.43
N VAL A 194 -24.32 11.55 13.35
CA VAL A 194 -24.55 12.33 12.12
C VAL A 194 -24.94 11.42 10.94
N ASP A 195 -25.56 11.99 9.92
CA ASP A 195 -25.88 11.25 8.70
C ASP A 195 -24.60 10.81 7.98
N PRO A 196 -24.48 9.53 7.55
CA PRO A 196 -23.29 9.05 6.83
C PRO A 196 -22.94 9.82 5.54
N LYS A 197 -23.95 10.34 4.83
CA LYS A 197 -23.72 11.16 3.63
C LYS A 197 -23.13 12.52 3.99
N GLU A 198 -23.63 13.12 5.08
CA GLU A 198 -23.10 14.37 5.61
C GLU A 198 -21.65 14.19 6.10
N PHE A 199 -21.37 13.11 6.82
CA PHE A 199 -20.00 12.77 7.24
C PHE A 199 -19.06 12.62 6.03
N THR A 200 -19.50 11.89 5.01
CA THR A 200 -18.73 11.74 3.76
C THR A 200 -18.51 13.08 3.06
N ALA A 201 -19.53 13.92 2.96
CA ALA A 201 -19.41 15.25 2.37
C ALA A 201 -18.42 16.14 3.15
N ARG A 202 -18.38 16.03 4.49
CA ARG A 202 -17.37 16.72 5.31
C ARG A 202 -15.96 16.23 5.02
N SER A 203 -15.77 14.92 4.83
CA SER A 203 -14.46 14.34 4.52
C SER A 203 -13.90 14.78 3.16
N ILE A 204 -14.77 15.17 2.23
CA ILE A 204 -14.40 15.64 0.88
C ILE A 204 -14.04 17.12 0.87
N ARG A 205 -14.56 17.94 1.80
CA ARG A 205 -14.38 19.40 1.78
C ARG A 205 -12.92 19.87 1.79
N ASN A 206 -12.04 19.07 2.39
CA ASN A 206 -10.61 19.37 2.49
C ASN A 206 -9.82 18.88 1.28
N ILE A 207 -10.47 18.25 0.31
CA ILE A 207 -9.84 17.76 -0.92
C ILE A 207 -10.09 18.78 -2.03
N PRO A 208 -9.07 19.52 -2.53
CA PRO A 208 -9.25 20.52 -3.60
C PRO A 208 -9.95 20.00 -4.84
N LEU A 209 -9.72 18.72 -5.22
CA LEU A 209 -10.42 18.10 -6.35
C LEU A 209 -11.89 17.77 -6.05
N GLY A 210 -12.42 18.04 -4.87
CA GLY A 210 -13.84 17.97 -4.50
C GLY A 210 -14.43 16.55 -4.46
N ARG A 211 -13.59 15.51 -4.43
CA ARG A 211 -14.03 14.10 -4.38
C ARG A 211 -12.96 13.20 -3.80
N HIS A 212 -13.36 12.02 -3.39
CA HIS A 212 -12.40 10.94 -3.16
C HIS A 212 -11.76 10.49 -4.48
N GLY A 213 -10.52 10.03 -4.44
CA GLY A 213 -9.85 9.39 -5.56
C GLY A 213 -10.48 8.03 -5.89
N ARG A 214 -10.45 7.64 -7.15
CA ARG A 214 -10.79 6.27 -7.55
C ARG A 214 -9.56 5.37 -7.40
N PRO A 215 -9.71 4.08 -7.06
CA PRO A 215 -8.58 3.16 -6.93
C PRO A 215 -7.70 3.05 -8.19
N ASP A 216 -8.27 3.21 -9.39
CA ASP A 216 -7.53 3.22 -10.65
C ASP A 216 -6.59 4.44 -10.79
N GLU A 217 -6.93 5.57 -10.21
CA GLU A 217 -6.07 6.78 -10.23
C GLU A 217 -4.80 6.57 -9.38
N LEU A 218 -4.90 5.86 -8.25
CA LEU A 218 -3.71 5.45 -7.50
C LEU A 218 -2.90 4.39 -8.26
N ALA A 219 -3.59 3.43 -8.86
CA ALA A 219 -2.96 2.35 -9.59
C ALA A 219 -2.09 2.86 -10.76
N ALA A 220 -2.51 3.92 -11.44
CA ALA A 220 -1.72 4.59 -12.47
C ALA A 220 -0.38 5.14 -11.91
N ALA A 221 -0.38 5.71 -10.70
CA ALA A 221 0.85 6.16 -10.06
C ALA A 221 1.76 4.98 -9.66
N VAL A 222 1.18 3.84 -9.26
CA VAL A 222 1.95 2.61 -8.99
C VAL A 222 2.62 2.10 -10.26
N VAL A 223 1.90 2.01 -11.37
CA VAL A 223 2.43 1.61 -12.68
C VAL A 223 3.56 2.55 -13.11
N PHE A 224 3.35 3.85 -13.03
CA PHE A 224 4.37 4.84 -13.38
C PHE A 224 5.66 4.66 -12.57
N LEU A 225 5.57 4.52 -11.24
CA LEU A 225 6.75 4.35 -10.38
C LEU A 225 7.39 2.96 -10.50
N ALA A 226 6.66 1.96 -10.92
CA ALA A 226 7.17 0.62 -11.17
C ALA A 226 7.90 0.50 -12.52
N GLY A 227 7.45 1.24 -13.53
CA GLY A 227 7.91 1.12 -14.91
C GLY A 227 9.06 2.07 -15.30
N ASP A 228 9.46 1.97 -16.57
CA ASP A 228 10.60 2.69 -17.14
C ASP A 228 10.37 4.21 -17.25
N GLY A 229 9.11 4.66 -17.28
CA GLY A 229 8.77 6.08 -17.27
C GLY A 229 9.29 6.83 -16.04
N SER A 230 9.67 6.12 -14.98
CA SER A 230 10.28 6.67 -13.77
C SER A 230 11.75 6.24 -13.56
N SER A 231 12.46 5.89 -14.64
CA SER A 231 13.85 5.37 -14.59
C SER A 231 14.85 6.31 -13.90
N PHE A 232 14.58 7.61 -13.89
CA PHE A 232 15.40 8.61 -13.18
C PHE A 232 14.77 9.10 -11.87
N ILE A 233 13.84 8.32 -11.29
CA ILE A 233 13.14 8.68 -10.05
C ILE A 233 13.39 7.60 -8.99
N THR A 234 14.13 7.96 -7.94
CA THR A 234 14.32 7.13 -6.74
C THR A 234 14.34 7.98 -5.48
N GLY A 235 13.90 7.45 -4.37
CA GLY A 235 13.84 8.14 -3.07
C GLY A 235 12.77 9.24 -3.02
N THR A 236 11.82 9.27 -3.96
CA THR A 236 10.72 10.25 -3.94
C THR A 236 9.56 9.78 -3.08
N THR A 237 8.82 10.77 -2.61
CA THR A 237 7.53 10.59 -1.96
C THR A 237 6.49 11.34 -2.80
N LEU A 238 5.66 10.57 -3.51
CA LEU A 238 4.63 11.11 -4.41
C LEU A 238 3.27 11.15 -3.70
N SER A 239 2.70 12.33 -3.52
CA SER A 239 1.33 12.48 -3.01
C SER A 239 0.31 12.23 -4.11
N VAL A 240 -0.65 11.32 -3.82
CA VAL A 240 -1.81 11.05 -4.67
C VAL A 240 -3.04 11.20 -3.76
N ASP A 241 -3.47 12.44 -3.56
CA ASP A 241 -4.40 12.81 -2.52
C ASP A 241 -5.45 13.88 -2.95
N GLY A 242 -5.43 14.27 -4.22
CA GLY A 242 -6.32 15.29 -4.74
C GLY A 242 -6.04 16.69 -4.20
N GLY A 243 -4.85 16.92 -3.64
CA GLY A 243 -4.41 18.17 -3.02
C GLY A 243 -4.83 18.30 -1.55
N GLU A 244 -5.20 17.19 -0.88
CA GLU A 244 -5.62 17.20 0.54
C GLU A 244 -4.49 17.66 1.47
N TYR A 245 -3.24 17.33 1.15
CA TYR A 245 -2.08 17.83 1.90
C TYR A 245 -1.76 19.28 1.49
N GLY A 246 -1.82 20.19 2.45
CA GLY A 246 -1.61 21.63 2.21
C GLY A 246 -0.17 22.12 2.35
N GLY A 247 0.80 21.27 2.67
CA GLY A 247 2.21 21.62 2.79
C GLY A 247 2.93 21.67 1.45
N LEU A 248 4.11 22.28 1.44
CA LEU A 248 4.97 22.38 0.24
C LEU A 248 5.92 21.17 0.12
N PHE A 249 6.29 20.55 1.26
CA PHE A 249 7.25 19.45 1.36
C PHE A 249 6.72 18.31 2.21
#